data_d2719d85496f69506807a44f33eabc3c
#
_entry.id   d2719d85496f69506807a44f33eabc3c
#
_cell.length_a   1.000
_cell.length_b   1.000
_cell.length_c   1.000
_cell.angle_alpha   90.00
_cell.angle_beta   90.00
_cell.angle_gamma   90.00
#
_symmetry.space_group_name_H-M   'P 1'
#
loop_
_entity.id
_entity.type
_entity.pdbx_description
1 polymer ?
#
loop_
_entity_poly.entity_id
_entity_poly.type
_entity_poly.pdbx_seq_one_letter_code
_entity_poly.pdbx_strand_id
1 'polypeptide(L)'
;MSLQVSDNGRFLVDANGTPFFWLADTNYRLYKLSEDEIQDYLDDRQSKKFNVIQGPVLLHSDDSDQFLNAFGEPHTDPDDPNDDDWFDHIDFIIDEARDRDMYVALIVTWGDNWNGFSSDAQAKNYGEWLGERYSNDENVIWIVAGDYLVDGMDSVIVNRWNSLGKGLAEGSDGKHLITAQGTPHVNRQSSSVKLHNKSWLDFNMVNSAQSGDDGLGADNWNLIDTDWQRSPKKPTIDGGAHFEQLDGWDDFGVRRRAYWSVFAGAMGYTYGAASIWESHRPDVDVSDVGSDDSWIDALNYPGAFDMKHLRRLMESRPMLDREPADDIIVGNPGNGADHTQATIDGEGRYAMIYVPDLDADLIVNMNKIAGDKAKAWWFNPRTGGATVIGTFSTSGTRTFTTPETGADWVLVLDDKSEDFPKPGKGGPIP
;
A
#
# COMPACT_ATOMS: atom_id res chain seq x y z
N MET A 1 3.41 -18.45 6.76
CA MET A 1 2.95 -17.17 6.11
C MET A 1 4.09 -16.39 5.45
N SER A 2 5.26 -16.95 5.25
CA SER A 2 6.43 -16.21 4.71
C SER A 2 6.16 -15.62 3.33
N LEU A 3 6.40 -14.31 3.17
CA LEU A 3 6.35 -13.62 1.88
C LEU A 3 7.76 -13.46 1.31
N GLN A 4 7.84 -13.44 -0.02
CA GLN A 4 9.07 -13.18 -0.74
C GLN A 4 8.81 -12.35 -2.00
N VAL A 5 9.85 -11.72 -2.51
CA VAL A 5 9.80 -11.03 -3.81
C VAL A 5 9.69 -12.09 -4.92
N SER A 6 8.79 -11.86 -5.88
CA SER A 6 8.60 -12.73 -7.04
C SER A 6 9.85 -12.79 -7.93
N ASP A 7 10.02 -13.85 -8.71
CA ASP A 7 11.18 -14.06 -9.59
C ASP A 7 11.42 -12.91 -10.58
N ASN A 8 10.36 -12.23 -11.02
CA ASN A 8 10.49 -11.08 -11.91
C ASN A 8 10.87 -9.77 -11.20
N GLY A 9 10.92 -9.80 -9.84
CA GLY A 9 11.28 -8.65 -9.02
C GLY A 9 10.23 -7.53 -8.95
N ARG A 10 8.95 -7.81 -9.27
CA ARG A 10 7.91 -6.78 -9.37
C ARG A 10 6.80 -6.88 -8.35
N PHE A 11 6.59 -8.08 -7.80
CA PHE A 11 5.46 -8.39 -6.94
C PHE A 11 5.91 -9.20 -5.72
N LEU A 12 4.96 -9.51 -4.85
CA LEU A 12 5.16 -10.44 -3.75
C LEU A 12 4.44 -11.76 -4.03
N VAL A 13 5.00 -12.83 -3.50
CA VAL A 13 4.41 -14.17 -3.50
C VAL A 13 4.55 -14.81 -2.11
N ASP A 14 3.67 -15.77 -1.81
CA ASP A 14 3.84 -16.63 -0.65
C ASP A 14 4.93 -17.69 -0.88
N ALA A 15 5.20 -18.50 0.12
CA ALA A 15 6.19 -19.59 0.06
C ALA A 15 5.89 -20.65 -1.03
N ASN A 16 4.67 -20.71 -1.54
CA ASN A 16 4.26 -21.63 -2.62
C ASN A 16 4.29 -20.96 -4.00
N GLY A 17 4.69 -19.69 -4.09
CA GLY A 17 4.67 -18.91 -5.31
C GLY A 17 3.29 -18.33 -5.67
N THR A 18 2.31 -18.40 -4.75
CA THR A 18 1.00 -17.78 -4.97
C THR A 18 1.11 -16.26 -4.92
N PRO A 19 0.55 -15.52 -5.91
CA PRO A 19 0.58 -14.07 -5.89
C PRO A 19 -0.05 -13.48 -4.64
N PHE A 20 0.65 -12.51 -4.02
CA PHE A 20 0.16 -11.76 -2.88
C PHE A 20 -0.15 -10.32 -3.29
N PHE A 21 -1.43 -9.95 -3.28
CA PHE A 21 -1.83 -8.57 -3.45
C PHE A 21 -1.82 -7.86 -2.11
N TRP A 22 -0.87 -6.91 -1.93
CA TRP A 22 -0.81 -6.09 -0.72
C TRP A 22 -2.04 -5.18 -0.64
N LEU A 23 -2.88 -5.37 0.36
CA LEU A 23 -3.93 -4.42 0.73
C LEU A 23 -3.80 -4.10 2.20
N ALA A 24 -3.22 -2.94 2.49
CA ALA A 24 -2.97 -2.51 3.86
C ALA A 24 -3.93 -1.41 4.31
N ASP A 25 -4.18 -1.38 5.62
CA ASP A 25 -4.74 -0.23 6.33
C ASP A 25 -3.69 0.40 7.24
N THR A 26 -3.68 1.73 7.33
CA THR A 26 -2.73 2.47 8.16
C THR A 26 -3.29 2.73 9.54
N ASN A 27 -2.59 2.22 10.57
CA ASN A 27 -2.85 2.60 11.97
C ASN A 27 -1.52 2.76 12.72
N TYR A 28 -0.99 3.98 12.77
CA TYR A 28 0.32 4.27 13.39
C TYR A 28 0.29 4.17 14.91
N ARG A 29 -0.89 4.34 15.51
CA ARG A 29 -1.09 4.33 16.97
C ARG A 29 -1.96 3.16 17.44
N LEU A 30 -1.90 2.03 16.73
CA LEU A 30 -2.67 0.82 17.07
C LEU A 30 -2.41 0.36 18.52
N TYR A 31 -1.23 0.62 19.06
CA TYR A 31 -0.87 0.36 20.45
C TYR A 31 -1.74 1.09 21.49
N LYS A 32 -2.47 2.14 21.11
CA LYS A 32 -3.42 2.84 21.98
C LYS A 32 -4.73 2.08 22.21
N LEU A 33 -5.05 1.11 21.36
CA LEU A 33 -6.23 0.29 21.48
C LEU A 33 -6.01 -0.82 22.52
N SER A 34 -7.06 -1.09 23.34
CA SER A 34 -7.07 -2.27 24.21
C SER A 34 -7.10 -3.57 23.39
N GLU A 35 -6.85 -4.70 24.03
CA GLU A 35 -6.86 -6.01 23.37
C GLU A 35 -8.20 -6.30 22.66
N ASP A 36 -9.32 -6.05 23.32
CA ASP A 36 -10.66 -6.23 22.73
C ASP A 36 -10.85 -5.31 21.49
N GLU A 37 -10.41 -4.05 21.58
CA GLU A 37 -10.51 -3.09 20.46
C GLU A 37 -9.59 -3.46 19.30
N ILE A 38 -8.40 -4.02 19.57
CA ILE A 38 -7.51 -4.56 18.53
C ILE A 38 -8.19 -5.70 17.79
N GLN A 39 -8.85 -6.61 18.50
CA GLN A 39 -9.60 -7.72 17.91
C GLN A 39 -10.74 -7.20 17.02
N ASP A 40 -11.53 -6.25 17.49
CA ASP A 40 -12.62 -5.63 16.73
C ASP A 40 -12.10 -4.94 15.46
N TYR A 41 -10.99 -4.20 15.56
CA TYR A 41 -10.34 -3.54 14.43
C TYR A 41 -9.86 -4.55 13.39
N LEU A 42 -9.16 -5.58 13.81
CA LEU A 42 -8.62 -6.61 12.92
C LEU A 42 -9.73 -7.43 12.25
N ASP A 43 -10.80 -7.77 12.97
CA ASP A 43 -11.97 -8.47 12.43
C ASP A 43 -12.66 -7.64 11.34
N ASP A 44 -12.83 -6.34 11.59
CA ASP A 44 -13.39 -5.42 10.59
C ASP A 44 -12.51 -5.40 9.33
N ARG A 45 -11.20 -5.20 9.49
CA ARG A 45 -10.24 -5.13 8.36
C ARG A 45 -10.19 -6.44 7.58
N GLN A 46 -10.14 -7.59 8.26
CA GLN A 46 -10.21 -8.90 7.61
C GLN A 46 -11.51 -9.06 6.80
N SER A 47 -12.67 -8.63 7.35
CA SER A 47 -13.95 -8.69 6.64
C SER A 47 -13.97 -7.88 5.34
N LYS A 48 -13.23 -6.78 5.31
CA LYS A 48 -13.02 -5.90 4.15
C LYS A 48 -11.86 -6.35 3.26
N LYS A 49 -11.25 -7.52 3.56
CA LYS A 49 -10.17 -8.11 2.78
C LYS A 49 -8.82 -7.40 2.84
N PHE A 50 -8.61 -6.57 3.86
CA PHE A 50 -7.25 -6.16 4.19
C PHE A 50 -6.46 -7.38 4.64
N ASN A 51 -5.16 -7.41 4.31
CA ASN A 51 -4.25 -8.50 4.67
C ASN A 51 -2.91 -7.98 5.22
N VAL A 52 -2.77 -6.68 5.36
CA VAL A 52 -1.64 -6.03 6.03
C VAL A 52 -2.18 -4.90 6.92
N ILE A 53 -1.60 -4.73 8.09
CA ILE A 53 -1.75 -3.54 8.92
C ILE A 53 -0.41 -2.80 8.89
N GLN A 54 -0.41 -1.55 8.40
CA GLN A 54 0.76 -0.69 8.39
C GLN A 54 0.81 0.13 9.69
N GLY A 55 1.67 -0.27 10.57
CA GLY A 55 1.81 0.20 11.95
C GLY A 55 1.80 -0.98 12.94
N PRO A 56 1.94 -0.74 14.24
CA PRO A 56 2.20 0.55 14.87
C PRO A 56 3.62 1.10 14.64
N VAL A 57 3.84 2.36 15.05
CA VAL A 57 5.19 2.95 15.17
C VAL A 57 5.77 2.55 16.53
N LEU A 58 6.97 1.97 16.52
CA LEU A 58 7.57 1.38 17.72
C LEU A 58 8.37 2.38 18.57
N LEU A 59 8.98 3.39 17.95
CA LEU A 59 9.84 4.35 18.62
C LEU A 59 9.43 5.77 18.27
N HIS A 60 9.18 6.59 19.30
CA HIS A 60 8.88 8.01 19.20
C HIS A 60 9.97 8.86 19.85
N SER A 61 10.05 10.15 19.51
CA SER A 61 11.11 11.05 20.01
C SER A 61 10.80 11.72 21.34
N ASP A 62 9.57 11.62 21.81
CA ASP A 62 9.15 12.22 23.06
C ASP A 62 8.32 11.25 23.91
N ASP A 63 8.38 11.42 25.22
CA ASP A 63 7.66 10.63 26.22
C ASP A 63 6.30 11.27 26.57
N SER A 64 5.68 12.00 25.64
CA SER A 64 4.39 12.61 25.91
C SER A 64 3.29 11.54 26.05
N ASP A 65 2.28 11.83 26.89
CA ASP A 65 1.16 10.91 27.15
C ASP A 65 0.43 10.43 25.89
N GLN A 66 0.60 11.13 24.78
CA GLN A 66 0.01 10.74 23.50
C GLN A 66 0.64 9.47 22.86
N PHE A 67 1.82 9.06 23.31
CA PHE A 67 2.55 7.89 22.82
C PHE A 67 2.59 6.71 23.79
N LEU A 68 1.78 6.75 24.85
CA LEU A 68 1.61 5.62 25.74
C LEU A 68 0.73 4.53 25.08
N ASN A 69 1.03 3.26 25.39
CA ASN A 69 0.15 2.17 25.00
C ASN A 69 -1.16 2.15 25.80
N ALA A 70 -2.06 1.21 25.51
CA ALA A 70 -3.36 1.08 26.19
C ALA A 70 -3.25 0.85 27.72
N PHE A 71 -2.10 0.44 28.21
CA PHE A 71 -1.82 0.17 29.62
C PHE A 71 -1.08 1.30 30.31
N GLY A 72 -0.76 2.38 29.56
CA GLY A 72 -0.05 3.55 30.08
C GLY A 72 1.47 3.41 30.06
N GLU A 73 2.01 2.41 29.35
CA GLU A 73 3.44 2.20 29.21
C GLU A 73 4.00 3.00 28.03
N PRO A 74 5.15 3.70 28.20
CA PRO A 74 5.82 4.39 27.12
C PRO A 74 6.59 3.41 26.21
N HIS A 75 6.92 3.86 25.00
CA HIS A 75 7.85 3.13 24.14
C HIS A 75 9.25 2.99 24.79
N THR A 76 10.01 2.00 24.33
CA THR A 76 11.32 1.69 24.94
C THR A 76 12.45 2.61 24.52
N ASP A 77 13.48 2.72 25.38
CA ASP A 77 14.76 3.37 25.04
C ASP A 77 15.56 2.43 24.10
N PRO A 78 16.11 2.92 22.98
CA PRO A 78 16.97 2.13 22.11
C PRO A 78 18.24 1.57 22.78
N ASP A 79 18.67 2.14 23.91
CA ASP A 79 19.81 1.66 24.70
C ASP A 79 19.41 0.58 25.72
N ASP A 80 18.11 0.46 26.06
CA ASP A 80 17.55 -0.59 26.91
C ASP A 80 16.20 -1.09 26.35
N PRO A 81 16.24 -1.83 25.26
CA PRO A 81 15.02 -2.25 24.54
C PRO A 81 14.27 -3.40 25.17
N ASN A 82 14.75 -3.96 26.30
CA ASN A 82 14.12 -5.11 26.98
C ASN A 82 12.99 -4.68 27.93
N ASP A 83 12.15 -3.73 27.50
CA ASP A 83 10.93 -3.40 28.20
C ASP A 83 9.82 -4.37 27.74
N ASP A 84 9.57 -5.39 28.57
CA ASP A 84 8.61 -6.43 28.25
C ASP A 84 7.17 -5.88 28.22
N ASP A 85 6.84 -4.90 29.08
CA ASP A 85 5.45 -4.39 29.19
C ASP A 85 4.98 -3.68 27.91
N TRP A 86 5.87 -2.92 27.24
CA TRP A 86 5.56 -2.33 25.93
C TRP A 86 5.44 -3.40 24.83
N PHE A 87 6.44 -4.27 24.75
CA PHE A 87 6.51 -5.25 23.67
C PHE A 87 5.52 -6.40 23.83
N ASP A 88 5.05 -6.73 25.02
CA ASP A 88 3.97 -7.70 25.23
C ASP A 88 2.69 -7.28 24.49
N HIS A 89 2.40 -5.97 24.45
CA HIS A 89 1.26 -5.45 23.72
C HIS A 89 1.48 -5.48 22.18
N ILE A 90 2.70 -5.24 21.71
CA ILE A 90 3.05 -5.42 20.29
C ILE A 90 2.97 -6.89 19.87
N ASP A 91 3.45 -7.80 20.74
CA ASP A 91 3.36 -9.25 20.53
C ASP A 91 1.89 -9.69 20.39
N PHE A 92 0.99 -9.17 21.25
CA PHE A 92 -0.45 -9.42 21.13
C PHE A 92 -1.01 -8.97 19.77
N ILE A 93 -0.64 -7.78 19.28
CA ILE A 93 -1.07 -7.28 17.96
C ILE A 93 -0.62 -8.23 16.85
N ILE A 94 0.64 -8.70 16.91
CA ILE A 94 1.21 -9.60 15.91
C ILE A 94 0.49 -10.96 15.92
N ASP A 95 0.24 -11.50 17.10
CA ASP A 95 -0.45 -12.78 17.27
C ASP A 95 -1.88 -12.74 16.76
N GLU A 96 -2.66 -11.71 17.15
CA GLU A 96 -4.03 -11.52 16.70
C GLU A 96 -4.14 -11.28 15.18
N ALA A 97 -3.17 -10.59 14.60
CA ALA A 97 -3.09 -10.43 13.15
C ALA A 97 -2.77 -11.77 12.46
N ARG A 98 -1.86 -12.57 13.02
CA ARG A 98 -1.51 -13.92 12.52
C ARG A 98 -2.72 -14.84 12.51
N ASP A 99 -3.51 -14.84 13.59
CA ASP A 99 -4.71 -15.67 13.72
C ASP A 99 -5.79 -15.33 12.69
N ARG A 100 -5.67 -14.15 12.05
CA ARG A 100 -6.54 -13.67 10.97
C ARG A 100 -5.91 -13.73 9.58
N ASP A 101 -4.80 -14.44 9.43
CA ASP A 101 -4.01 -14.50 8.19
C ASP A 101 -3.58 -13.10 7.68
N MET A 102 -3.25 -12.19 8.61
CA MET A 102 -2.82 -10.82 8.32
C MET A 102 -1.35 -10.62 8.70
N TYR A 103 -0.69 -9.74 7.96
CA TYR A 103 0.67 -9.27 8.25
C TYR A 103 0.62 -7.95 9.02
N VAL A 104 1.64 -7.72 9.83
CA VAL A 104 1.87 -6.44 10.49
C VAL A 104 3.16 -5.83 9.93
N ALA A 105 3.01 -4.70 9.24
CA ALA A 105 4.14 -3.92 8.74
C ALA A 105 4.55 -2.90 9.81
N LEU A 106 5.41 -3.34 10.74
CA LEU A 106 5.88 -2.57 11.87
C LEU A 106 6.77 -1.41 11.41
N ILE A 107 6.49 -0.20 11.87
CA ILE A 107 7.27 0.99 11.60
C ILE A 107 8.23 1.19 12.78
N VAL A 108 9.53 1.02 12.54
CA VAL A 108 10.50 1.06 13.64
C VAL A 108 10.58 2.46 14.25
N THR A 109 10.59 3.51 13.41
CA THR A 109 10.66 4.89 13.89
C THR A 109 10.04 5.86 12.89
N TRP A 110 9.78 7.09 13.29
CA TRP A 110 9.26 8.14 12.43
C TRP A 110 10.34 9.16 12.04
N GLY A 111 10.12 9.89 10.94
CA GLY A 111 11.15 10.72 10.29
C GLY A 111 11.86 11.72 11.17
N ASP A 112 11.15 12.40 12.05
CA ASP A 112 11.69 13.38 12.99
C ASP A 112 12.41 12.73 14.18
N ASN A 113 12.25 11.43 14.38
CA ASN A 113 12.77 10.67 15.50
C ASN A 113 14.14 10.04 15.24
N TRP A 114 14.82 10.40 14.15
CA TRP A 114 16.20 9.98 13.91
C TRP A 114 17.13 10.35 15.08
N ASN A 115 16.78 11.37 15.87
CA ASN A 115 17.46 11.77 17.11
C ASN A 115 17.37 10.70 18.21
N GLY A 116 16.41 9.77 18.16
CA GLY A 116 16.34 8.63 19.07
C GLY A 116 17.56 7.71 18.99
N PHE A 117 18.33 7.78 17.89
CA PHE A 117 19.58 7.02 17.75
C PHE A 117 20.78 7.96 17.81
N SER A 118 21.59 7.85 18.86
CA SER A 118 22.82 8.65 19.06
C SER A 118 23.93 8.32 18.06
N SER A 119 23.92 7.11 17.48
CA SER A 119 24.95 6.63 16.55
C SER A 119 24.40 5.62 15.54
N ASP A 120 25.15 5.43 14.42
CA ASP A 120 24.83 4.37 13.45
C ASP A 120 24.94 2.98 14.07
N ALA A 121 25.83 2.81 15.06
CA ALA A 121 25.99 1.57 15.77
C ALA A 121 24.78 1.25 16.67
N GLN A 122 24.23 2.26 17.37
CA GLN A 122 23.03 2.09 18.18
C GLN A 122 21.83 1.72 17.30
N ALA A 123 21.62 2.44 16.19
CA ALA A 123 20.57 2.10 15.24
C ALA A 123 20.68 0.66 14.70
N LYS A 124 21.92 0.22 14.39
CA LYS A 124 22.16 -1.15 13.96
C LYS A 124 21.82 -2.16 15.05
N ASN A 125 22.30 -1.95 16.28
CA ASN A 125 22.08 -2.86 17.40
C ASN A 125 20.60 -2.98 17.74
N TYR A 126 19.86 -1.87 17.72
CA TYR A 126 18.41 -1.88 17.93
C TYR A 126 17.67 -2.65 16.84
N GLY A 127 18.05 -2.44 15.58
CA GLY A 127 17.49 -3.21 14.47
C GLY A 127 17.81 -4.71 14.58
N GLU A 128 19.02 -5.06 14.98
CA GLU A 128 19.44 -6.46 15.18
C GLU A 128 18.61 -7.12 16.31
N TRP A 129 18.44 -6.41 17.43
CA TRP A 129 17.60 -6.87 18.53
C TRP A 129 16.13 -7.08 18.10
N LEU A 130 15.52 -6.11 17.39
CA LEU A 130 14.15 -6.26 16.87
C LEU A 130 14.03 -7.44 15.90
N GLY A 131 14.99 -7.56 14.98
CA GLY A 131 15.04 -8.66 14.04
C GLY A 131 15.13 -10.04 14.72
N GLU A 132 15.95 -10.14 15.78
CA GLU A 132 16.08 -11.36 16.58
C GLU A 132 14.79 -11.68 17.35
N ARG A 133 14.19 -10.66 18.02
CA ARG A 133 12.94 -10.82 18.80
C ARG A 133 11.84 -11.44 17.97
N TYR A 134 11.62 -10.89 16.76
CA TYR A 134 10.51 -11.31 15.89
C TYR A 134 10.91 -12.33 14.82
N SER A 135 12.11 -12.92 14.87
CA SER A 135 12.64 -13.81 13.81
C SER A 135 11.79 -15.06 13.52
N ASN A 136 10.85 -15.40 14.41
CA ASN A 136 9.94 -16.53 14.28
C ASN A 136 8.50 -16.11 13.88
N ASP A 137 8.23 -14.82 13.81
CA ASP A 137 6.90 -14.26 13.49
C ASP A 137 6.81 -13.96 12.00
N GLU A 138 6.52 -14.99 11.20
CA GLU A 138 6.50 -14.95 9.73
C GLU A 138 5.54 -13.90 9.14
N ASN A 139 4.65 -13.32 9.94
CA ASN A 139 3.71 -12.27 9.54
C ASN A 139 4.21 -10.85 9.85
N VAL A 140 5.47 -10.68 10.23
CA VAL A 140 6.10 -9.37 10.42
C VAL A 140 6.79 -8.91 9.14
N ILE A 141 6.57 -7.64 8.79
CA ILE A 141 7.26 -6.90 7.74
C ILE A 141 7.83 -5.63 8.39
N TRP A 142 9.01 -5.20 7.98
CA TRP A 142 9.66 -4.04 8.57
C TRP A 142 9.58 -2.80 7.67
N ILE A 143 9.13 -1.69 8.23
CA ILE A 143 9.28 -0.35 7.68
C ILE A 143 10.30 0.37 8.57
N VAL A 144 11.52 0.55 8.06
CA VAL A 144 12.64 1.13 8.82
C VAL A 144 12.27 2.48 9.40
N ALA A 145 11.59 3.32 8.62
CA ALA A 145 11.11 4.62 9.05
C ALA A 145 9.96 5.10 8.17
N GLY A 146 9.07 5.92 8.73
CA GLY A 146 8.15 6.79 7.99
C GLY A 146 8.72 8.19 7.85
N ASP A 147 8.34 8.94 6.79
CA ASP A 147 8.72 10.34 6.52
C ASP A 147 10.22 10.66 6.73
N TYR A 148 11.08 9.77 6.29
CA TYR A 148 12.46 9.63 6.74
C TYR A 148 13.45 10.70 6.24
N LEU A 149 13.08 11.66 5.40
CA LEU A 149 13.99 12.67 4.88
C LEU A 149 13.60 14.08 5.32
N VAL A 150 14.30 14.61 6.30
CA VAL A 150 14.20 16.01 6.70
C VAL A 150 15.25 16.87 5.97
N ASP A 151 14.90 18.11 5.63
CA ASP A 151 15.76 19.01 4.88
C ASP A 151 17.11 19.27 5.59
N GLY A 152 18.19 19.18 4.83
CA GLY A 152 19.55 19.53 5.26
C GLY A 152 20.29 18.45 6.05
N MET A 153 19.70 17.30 6.36
CA MET A 153 20.31 16.25 7.18
C MET A 153 20.44 14.89 6.44
N ASP A 154 20.29 14.89 5.15
CA ASP A 154 20.18 13.69 4.29
C ASP A 154 21.22 12.60 4.59
N SER A 155 22.49 12.96 4.78
CA SER A 155 23.53 11.94 4.94
C SER A 155 23.50 11.24 6.30
N VAL A 156 23.20 11.96 7.36
CA VAL A 156 23.12 11.39 8.72
C VAL A 156 21.92 10.48 8.82
N ILE A 157 20.76 10.95 8.39
CA ILE A 157 19.50 10.18 8.41
C ILE A 157 19.63 8.93 7.56
N VAL A 158 20.10 9.07 6.32
CA VAL A 158 20.29 7.92 5.41
C VAL A 158 21.26 6.88 6.00
N ASN A 159 22.30 7.32 6.73
CA ASN A 159 23.22 6.39 7.39
C ASN A 159 22.55 5.67 8.56
N ARG A 160 21.75 6.39 9.37
CA ARG A 160 20.98 5.79 10.48
C ARG A 160 20.03 4.72 9.96
N TRP A 161 19.20 5.08 8.97
CA TRP A 161 18.24 4.14 8.38
C TRP A 161 18.92 2.95 7.68
N ASN A 162 20.05 3.22 7.01
CA ASN A 162 20.83 2.12 6.42
C ASN A 162 21.40 1.18 7.49
N SER A 163 21.81 1.71 8.65
CA SER A 163 22.33 0.90 9.75
C SER A 163 21.21 0.12 10.44
N LEU A 164 20.06 0.76 10.68
CA LEU A 164 18.86 0.12 11.23
C LEU A 164 18.37 -1.01 10.32
N GLY A 165 18.21 -0.76 9.01
CA GLY A 165 17.77 -1.78 8.05
C GLY A 165 18.74 -2.97 7.93
N LYS A 166 20.06 -2.73 8.07
CA LYS A 166 21.04 -3.83 8.14
C LYS A 166 20.88 -4.63 9.43
N GLY A 167 20.66 -3.97 10.55
CA GLY A 167 20.41 -4.66 11.83
C GLY A 167 19.18 -5.57 11.74
N LEU A 168 18.05 -5.06 11.24
CA LEU A 168 16.83 -5.83 11.02
C LEU A 168 17.08 -7.07 10.14
N ALA A 169 17.79 -6.89 9.02
CA ALA A 169 18.10 -8.00 8.12
C ALA A 169 19.02 -9.06 8.78
N GLU A 170 20.03 -8.62 9.52
CA GLU A 170 20.95 -9.51 10.23
C GLU A 170 20.24 -10.25 11.38
N GLY A 171 19.46 -9.54 12.21
CA GLY A 171 18.73 -10.12 13.34
C GLY A 171 17.63 -11.10 12.92
N SER A 172 16.91 -10.82 11.83
CA SER A 172 15.88 -11.73 11.30
C SER A 172 16.46 -12.86 10.43
N ASP A 173 17.77 -12.93 10.23
CA ASP A 173 18.42 -13.88 9.31
C ASP A 173 17.86 -13.81 7.88
N GLY A 174 17.47 -12.59 7.46
CA GLY A 174 16.89 -12.31 6.13
C GLY A 174 15.52 -12.92 5.89
N LYS A 175 14.78 -13.30 6.92
CA LYS A 175 13.46 -13.95 6.78
C LYS A 175 12.32 -12.96 6.52
N HIS A 176 12.47 -11.70 6.93
CA HIS A 176 11.43 -10.69 6.83
C HIS A 176 11.70 -9.76 5.67
N LEU A 177 10.63 -9.30 5.01
CA LEU A 177 10.70 -8.22 4.04
C LEU A 177 10.93 -6.89 4.77
N ILE A 178 11.79 -6.05 4.20
CA ILE A 178 12.17 -4.76 4.78
C ILE A 178 12.01 -3.66 3.73
N THR A 179 11.41 -2.55 4.13
CA THR A 179 11.28 -1.32 3.35
C THR A 179 11.52 -0.08 4.19
N ALA A 180 11.36 1.09 3.58
CA ALA A 180 11.31 2.39 4.27
C ALA A 180 10.33 3.28 3.50
N GLN A 181 9.53 4.07 4.20
CA GLN A 181 8.58 4.98 3.59
C GLN A 181 9.28 6.29 3.21
N GLY A 182 9.01 6.79 2.00
CA GLY A 182 9.43 8.14 1.60
C GLY A 182 8.70 9.22 2.39
N THR A 183 9.17 10.48 2.27
CA THR A 183 8.45 11.64 2.80
C THR A 183 7.53 12.23 1.72
N PRO A 184 6.39 12.84 2.07
CA PRO A 184 5.50 13.45 1.08
C PRO A 184 6.07 14.69 0.37
N HIS A 185 7.27 15.13 0.70
CA HIS A 185 7.92 16.28 0.08
C HIS A 185 8.45 16.00 -1.33
N VAL A 186 8.27 16.93 -2.25
CA VAL A 186 8.70 16.84 -3.65
C VAL A 186 10.14 16.34 -3.80
N ASN A 187 10.36 15.39 -4.71
CA ASN A 187 11.61 14.69 -5.00
C ASN A 187 12.11 13.73 -3.90
N ARG A 188 11.28 13.38 -2.90
CA ARG A 188 11.63 12.48 -1.81
C ARG A 188 10.54 11.46 -1.50
N GLN A 189 9.51 11.40 -2.33
CA GLN A 189 8.30 10.61 -2.09
C GLN A 189 8.53 9.09 -2.11
N SER A 190 9.68 8.61 -2.63
CA SER A 190 9.98 7.19 -2.64
C SER A 190 11.28 6.88 -1.90
N SER A 191 11.29 5.77 -1.16
CA SER A 191 12.51 5.18 -0.59
C SER A 191 13.57 4.89 -1.66
N SER A 192 13.15 4.69 -2.91
CA SER A 192 14.03 4.44 -4.04
C SER A 192 15.03 5.57 -4.31
N VAL A 193 14.70 6.80 -3.94
CA VAL A 193 15.56 7.98 -4.18
C VAL A 193 16.93 7.84 -3.52
N LYS A 194 16.99 7.24 -2.32
CA LYS A 194 18.24 7.11 -1.53
C LYS A 194 18.61 5.67 -1.18
N LEU A 195 17.64 4.77 -1.14
CA LEU A 195 17.81 3.45 -0.55
C LEU A 195 17.66 2.31 -1.55
N HIS A 196 17.26 2.56 -2.80
CA HIS A 196 16.98 1.54 -3.81
C HIS A 196 18.04 0.43 -3.92
N ASN A 197 19.32 0.81 -3.89
CA ASN A 197 20.45 -0.10 -4.05
C ASN A 197 20.96 -0.71 -2.74
N LYS A 198 20.25 -0.49 -1.63
CA LYS A 198 20.62 -1.13 -0.36
C LYS A 198 20.20 -2.59 -0.40
N SER A 199 21.08 -3.47 0.09
CA SER A 199 20.87 -4.92 0.06
C SER A 199 19.75 -5.40 0.99
N TRP A 200 19.44 -4.64 2.01
CA TRP A 200 18.37 -4.93 2.95
C TRP A 200 16.99 -4.44 2.49
N LEU A 201 16.92 -3.51 1.51
CA LEU A 201 15.64 -3.01 1.01
C LEU A 201 15.06 -3.98 -0.02
N ASP A 202 13.97 -4.66 0.31
CA ASP A 202 13.32 -5.63 -0.57
C ASP A 202 12.38 -4.99 -1.57
N PHE A 203 11.66 -3.94 -1.18
CA PHE A 203 10.74 -3.21 -2.04
C PHE A 203 10.77 -1.71 -1.77
N ASN A 204 10.38 -0.90 -2.76
CA ASN A 204 10.25 0.54 -2.62
C ASN A 204 8.89 0.90 -2.05
N MET A 205 8.84 1.94 -1.23
CA MET A 205 7.61 2.50 -0.71
C MET A 205 7.53 3.99 -1.03
N VAL A 206 6.47 4.37 -1.71
CA VAL A 206 6.13 5.76 -2.06
C VAL A 206 5.24 6.34 -0.97
N ASN A 207 5.40 7.63 -0.70
CA ASN A 207 4.45 8.44 0.05
C ASN A 207 3.91 9.53 -0.89
N SER A 208 2.71 9.33 -1.41
CA SER A 208 2.08 10.23 -2.38
C SER A 208 1.13 11.24 -1.73
N ALA A 209 0.93 11.17 -0.41
CA ALA A 209 0.11 12.14 0.32
C ALA A 209 0.81 13.50 0.43
N GLN A 210 0.03 14.54 0.60
CA GLN A 210 0.43 15.89 1.01
C GLN A 210 1.37 16.67 0.06
N SER A 211 1.74 16.13 -1.08
CA SER A 211 2.65 16.84 -1.97
C SER A 211 1.91 17.61 -3.05
N GLY A 212 1.27 18.68 -2.69
CA GLY A 212 0.72 19.59 -3.68
C GLY A 212 0.06 20.78 -3.03
N ASP A 213 0.66 21.94 -3.19
CA ASP A 213 0.01 23.24 -2.91
C ASP A 213 -1.25 23.45 -3.80
N ASP A 214 -1.52 22.53 -4.72
CA ASP A 214 -2.64 22.55 -5.68
C ASP A 214 -3.86 21.70 -5.25
N GLY A 215 -3.81 21.07 -4.08
CA GLY A 215 -4.88 20.24 -3.53
C GLY A 215 -5.13 18.91 -4.27
N LEU A 216 -4.35 18.60 -5.30
CA LEU A 216 -4.50 17.38 -6.10
C LEU A 216 -3.51 16.27 -5.68
N GLY A 217 -2.52 16.61 -4.85
CA GLY A 217 -1.40 15.74 -4.51
C GLY A 217 -0.57 15.37 -5.74
N ALA A 218 0.64 14.85 -5.55
CA ALA A 218 1.44 14.37 -6.66
C ALA A 218 0.67 13.30 -7.44
N ASP A 219 0.86 13.29 -8.74
CA ASP A 219 0.40 12.26 -9.64
C ASP A 219 1.04 10.93 -9.23
N ASN A 220 0.38 10.18 -8.36
CA ASN A 220 0.97 9.00 -7.74
C ASN A 220 1.36 7.91 -8.75
N TRP A 221 0.66 7.83 -9.89
CA TRP A 221 1.06 6.94 -10.99
C TRP A 221 2.46 7.26 -11.51
N ASN A 222 2.85 8.54 -11.60
CA ASN A 222 4.19 8.95 -12.03
C ASN A 222 5.28 8.50 -11.06
N LEU A 223 4.99 8.53 -9.75
CA LEU A 223 5.91 8.05 -8.72
C LEU A 223 6.13 6.54 -8.85
N ILE A 224 5.04 5.80 -9.03
CA ILE A 224 5.09 4.34 -9.22
C ILE A 224 5.80 4.00 -10.54
N ASP A 225 5.47 4.66 -11.66
CA ASP A 225 6.15 4.45 -12.94
C ASP A 225 7.64 4.78 -12.86
N THR A 226 8.00 5.87 -12.17
CA THR A 226 9.41 6.21 -11.93
C THR A 226 10.16 5.07 -11.24
N ASP A 227 9.58 4.45 -10.24
CA ASP A 227 10.17 3.31 -9.55
C ASP A 227 10.12 2.03 -10.39
N TRP A 228 9.08 1.85 -11.19
CA TRP A 228 8.97 0.74 -12.14
C TRP A 228 10.13 0.71 -13.14
N GLN A 229 10.59 1.88 -13.60
CA GLN A 229 11.69 2.01 -14.56
C GLN A 229 13.08 1.80 -13.93
N ARG A 230 13.19 1.68 -12.60
CA ARG A 230 14.50 1.51 -11.94
C ARG A 230 15.10 0.13 -12.12
N SER A 231 16.43 0.09 -11.97
CA SER A 231 17.23 -1.14 -11.97
C SER A 231 18.14 -1.16 -10.72
N PRO A 232 18.27 -2.29 -10.01
CA PRO A 232 17.55 -3.56 -10.22
C PRO A 232 16.05 -3.39 -10.07
N LYS A 233 15.26 -4.31 -10.62
CA LYS A 233 13.82 -4.31 -10.43
C LYS A 233 13.49 -4.60 -8.96
N LYS A 234 12.57 -3.85 -8.38
CA LYS A 234 12.01 -4.11 -7.05
C LYS A 234 10.50 -3.89 -7.09
N PRO A 235 9.71 -4.60 -6.27
CA PRO A 235 8.31 -4.25 -6.08
C PRO A 235 8.19 -2.83 -5.56
N THR A 236 7.08 -2.16 -5.86
CA THR A 236 6.78 -0.82 -5.35
C THR A 236 5.36 -0.78 -4.80
N ILE A 237 5.18 -0.04 -3.71
CA ILE A 237 3.88 0.20 -3.06
C ILE A 237 3.68 1.70 -2.81
N ASP A 238 2.46 2.19 -2.95
CA ASP A 238 2.06 3.48 -2.38
C ASP A 238 1.62 3.23 -0.93
N GLY A 239 2.54 3.50 0.00
CA GLY A 239 2.37 3.22 1.43
C GLY A 239 1.96 4.45 2.24
N GLY A 240 1.82 5.61 1.59
CA GLY A 240 1.44 6.88 2.21
C GLY A 240 0.59 7.71 1.24
N ALA A 241 -0.55 7.17 0.83
CA ALA A 241 -1.52 7.91 0.03
C ALA A 241 -2.37 8.84 0.91
N HIS A 242 -3.21 9.68 0.29
CA HIS A 242 -4.17 10.50 1.03
C HIS A 242 -5.13 9.65 1.86
N PHE A 243 -5.43 10.12 3.05
CA PHE A 243 -6.37 9.47 3.97
C PHE A 243 -7.80 9.94 3.72
N GLU A 244 -8.75 9.01 3.78
CA GLU A 244 -10.17 9.33 3.71
C GLU A 244 -10.58 10.22 4.88
N GLN A 245 -11.39 11.25 4.59
CA GLN A 245 -11.81 12.31 5.52
C GLN A 245 -10.68 13.20 6.08
N LEU A 246 -9.49 13.18 5.48
CA LEU A 246 -8.43 14.15 5.74
C LEU A 246 -8.39 15.18 4.60
N ASP A 247 -8.35 16.48 4.93
CA ASP A 247 -8.25 17.59 3.96
C ASP A 247 -9.32 17.56 2.85
N GLY A 248 -10.49 17.01 3.14
CA GLY A 248 -11.61 16.92 2.21
C GLY A 248 -11.55 15.76 1.21
N TRP A 249 -10.65 14.82 1.40
CA TRP A 249 -10.60 13.59 0.59
C TRP A 249 -11.75 12.64 0.93
N ASP A 250 -12.52 12.30 -0.08
CA ASP A 250 -13.64 11.36 0.01
C ASP A 250 -13.26 9.96 -0.51
N ASP A 251 -14.22 9.04 -0.49
CA ASP A 251 -14.08 7.68 -1.01
C ASP A 251 -13.65 7.65 -2.49
N PHE A 252 -14.17 8.56 -3.31
CA PHE A 252 -13.76 8.66 -4.72
C PHE A 252 -12.29 9.04 -4.84
N GLY A 253 -11.85 10.03 -4.07
CA GLY A 253 -10.46 10.49 -4.08
C GLY A 253 -9.47 9.39 -3.71
N VAL A 254 -9.70 8.66 -2.62
CA VAL A 254 -8.81 7.57 -2.19
C VAL A 254 -8.89 6.36 -3.12
N ARG A 255 -10.09 6.02 -3.63
CA ARG A 255 -10.28 4.95 -4.61
C ARG A 255 -9.53 5.23 -5.91
N ARG A 256 -9.65 6.43 -6.46
CA ARG A 256 -8.94 6.86 -7.67
C ARG A 256 -7.43 6.66 -7.53
N ARG A 257 -6.84 7.07 -6.42
CA ARG A 257 -5.41 6.89 -6.16
C ARG A 257 -5.00 5.42 -6.08
N ALA A 258 -5.84 4.59 -5.50
CA ALA A 258 -5.58 3.18 -5.41
C ALA A 258 -5.51 2.52 -6.80
N TYR A 259 -6.47 2.82 -7.68
CA TYR A 259 -6.45 2.30 -9.05
C TYR A 259 -5.27 2.85 -9.86
N TRP A 260 -4.95 4.14 -9.74
CA TRP A 260 -3.79 4.72 -10.40
C TRP A 260 -2.48 4.05 -9.99
N SER A 261 -2.22 3.92 -8.69
CA SER A 261 -1.01 3.27 -8.18
C SER A 261 -0.89 1.84 -8.70
N VAL A 262 -1.95 1.06 -8.54
CA VAL A 262 -1.93 -0.36 -8.92
C VAL A 262 -1.76 -0.53 -10.41
N PHE A 263 -2.46 0.24 -11.24
CA PHE A 263 -2.37 0.11 -12.70
C PHE A 263 -1.07 0.68 -13.27
N ALA A 264 -0.42 1.61 -12.56
CA ALA A 264 0.93 2.06 -12.87
C ALA A 264 2.04 1.06 -12.46
N GLY A 265 1.69 -0.09 -11.88
CA GLY A 265 2.63 -1.17 -11.59
C GLY A 265 2.84 -1.49 -10.10
N ALA A 266 2.20 -0.79 -9.18
CA ALA A 266 2.33 -1.10 -7.75
C ALA A 266 1.83 -2.52 -7.43
N MET A 267 2.49 -3.19 -6.49
CA MET A 267 2.16 -4.55 -6.04
C MET A 267 0.87 -4.64 -5.21
N GLY A 268 0.28 -3.49 -4.90
CA GLY A 268 -0.92 -3.33 -4.11
C GLY A 268 -1.12 -1.87 -3.70
N TYR A 269 -1.82 -1.65 -2.59
CA TYR A 269 -2.13 -0.31 -2.10
C TYR A 269 -2.27 -0.29 -0.58
N THR A 270 -1.87 0.83 0.05
CA THR A 270 -2.12 1.09 1.47
C THR A 270 -3.18 2.18 1.58
N TYR A 271 -4.31 1.83 2.15
CA TYR A 271 -5.40 2.73 2.49
C TYR A 271 -5.14 3.37 3.85
N GLY A 272 -5.75 4.53 4.09
CA GLY A 272 -5.78 5.18 5.38
C GLY A 272 -7.04 6.02 5.56
N ALA A 273 -7.40 6.27 6.80
CA ALA A 273 -8.49 7.14 7.21
C ALA A 273 -8.05 8.04 8.35
N ALA A 274 -8.54 9.30 8.36
CA ALA A 274 -8.10 10.34 9.29
C ALA A 274 -8.13 9.90 10.75
N SER A 275 -9.23 9.29 11.22
CA SER A 275 -9.38 8.90 12.63
C SER A 275 -8.72 7.56 12.97
N ILE A 276 -8.48 6.69 11.96
CA ILE A 276 -7.93 5.35 12.20
C ILE A 276 -6.43 5.41 12.42
N TRP A 277 -5.69 6.17 11.62
CA TRP A 277 -4.24 6.17 11.72
C TRP A 277 -3.70 6.59 13.09
N GLU A 278 -4.46 7.42 13.83
CA GLU A 278 -4.14 7.88 15.18
C GLU A 278 -4.94 7.18 16.30
N SER A 279 -5.80 6.21 15.94
CA SER A 279 -6.75 5.54 16.87
C SER A 279 -7.56 6.54 17.68
N HIS A 280 -8.09 7.60 17.01
CA HIS A 280 -8.70 8.76 17.65
C HIS A 280 -9.97 8.42 18.44
N ARG A 281 -10.07 9.00 19.64
CA ARG A 281 -11.24 8.94 20.51
C ARG A 281 -11.63 10.36 20.91
N PRO A 282 -12.69 10.97 20.33
CA PRO A 282 -13.07 12.36 20.58
C PRO A 282 -13.27 12.75 22.04
N ASP A 283 -13.67 11.79 22.87
CA ASP A 283 -13.89 12.01 24.31
C ASP A 283 -12.61 11.87 25.17
N VAL A 284 -11.51 11.40 24.57
CA VAL A 284 -10.28 11.04 25.30
C VAL A 284 -9.08 11.89 24.84
N ASP A 285 -8.92 12.05 23.54
CA ASP A 285 -7.78 12.73 22.95
C ASP A 285 -8.21 13.81 21.94
N VAL A 286 -7.27 14.68 21.61
CA VAL A 286 -7.43 15.67 20.54
C VAL A 286 -6.81 15.09 19.28
N SER A 287 -7.56 15.10 18.18
CA SER A 287 -7.04 14.65 16.89
C SER A 287 -5.93 15.58 16.39
N ASP A 288 -4.81 15.01 15.96
CA ASP A 288 -3.70 15.76 15.38
C ASP A 288 -4.06 16.40 14.02
N VAL A 289 -5.09 15.85 13.37
CA VAL A 289 -5.57 16.31 12.04
C VAL A 289 -6.96 16.93 12.07
N GLY A 290 -7.50 17.13 13.28
CA GLY A 290 -8.81 17.80 13.45
C GLY A 290 -10.01 16.93 13.04
N SER A 291 -9.90 15.61 13.14
CA SER A 291 -11.04 14.71 12.91
C SER A 291 -12.02 14.79 14.08
N ASP A 292 -13.31 14.87 13.77
CA ASP A 292 -14.41 14.80 14.75
C ASP A 292 -14.91 13.35 14.97
N ASP A 293 -14.61 12.44 14.04
CA ASP A 293 -15.06 11.05 14.09
C ASP A 293 -14.15 10.19 14.98
N SER A 294 -14.72 9.19 15.64
CA SER A 294 -13.93 8.16 16.32
C SER A 294 -13.33 7.16 15.35
N TRP A 295 -12.28 6.43 15.77
CA TRP A 295 -11.73 5.33 14.98
C TRP A 295 -12.79 4.25 14.67
N ILE A 296 -13.75 4.03 15.59
CA ILE A 296 -14.85 3.05 15.41
C ILE A 296 -15.80 3.51 14.30
N ASP A 297 -16.16 4.80 14.27
CA ASP A 297 -17.02 5.36 13.21
C ASP A 297 -16.31 5.27 11.85
N ALA A 298 -15.01 5.60 11.82
CA ALA A 298 -14.18 5.57 10.64
C ALA A 298 -13.95 4.15 10.06
N LEU A 299 -14.17 3.10 10.85
CA LEU A 299 -14.23 1.74 10.30
C LEU A 299 -15.24 1.63 9.15
N ASN A 300 -16.33 2.38 9.19
CA ASN A 300 -17.41 2.32 8.22
C ASN A 300 -17.28 3.30 7.04
N TYR A 301 -16.16 3.95 6.89
CA TYR A 301 -15.92 4.82 5.73
C TYR A 301 -15.99 4.03 4.41
N PRO A 302 -16.66 4.61 3.38
CA PRO A 302 -16.94 3.88 2.14
C PRO A 302 -15.69 3.46 1.38
N GLY A 303 -14.60 4.24 1.42
CA GLY A 303 -13.35 3.90 0.74
C GLY A 303 -12.74 2.58 1.20
N ALA A 304 -12.85 2.25 2.49
CA ALA A 304 -12.40 0.97 3.01
C ALA A 304 -13.14 -0.22 2.37
N PHE A 305 -14.44 -0.07 2.07
CA PHE A 305 -15.21 -1.10 1.35
C PHE A 305 -14.79 -1.22 -0.12
N ASP A 306 -14.40 -0.10 -0.75
CA ASP A 306 -14.01 -0.09 -2.16
C ASP A 306 -12.68 -0.80 -2.38
N MET A 307 -11.77 -0.74 -1.42
CA MET A 307 -10.46 -1.39 -1.50
C MET A 307 -10.57 -2.91 -1.73
N LYS A 308 -11.54 -3.58 -1.12
CA LYS A 308 -11.77 -5.02 -1.38
C LYS A 308 -12.15 -5.31 -2.83
N HIS A 309 -12.78 -4.34 -3.52
CA HIS A 309 -13.17 -4.50 -4.91
C HIS A 309 -11.95 -4.41 -5.83
N LEU A 310 -11.02 -3.52 -5.54
CA LEU A 310 -9.72 -3.45 -6.22
C LEU A 310 -8.96 -4.77 -6.06
N ARG A 311 -8.75 -5.24 -4.83
CA ARG A 311 -8.06 -6.50 -4.57
C ARG A 311 -8.69 -7.67 -5.32
N ARG A 312 -10.02 -7.82 -5.25
CA ARG A 312 -10.73 -8.90 -5.95
C ARG A 312 -10.62 -8.78 -7.47
N LEU A 313 -10.61 -7.57 -8.01
CA LEU A 313 -10.40 -7.36 -9.43
C LEU A 313 -9.02 -7.88 -9.85
N MET A 314 -7.98 -7.48 -9.13
CA MET A 314 -6.61 -7.90 -9.43
C MET A 314 -6.41 -9.41 -9.27
N GLU A 315 -6.89 -10.00 -8.19
CA GLU A 315 -6.82 -11.45 -7.93
C GLU A 315 -7.62 -12.29 -8.95
N SER A 316 -8.53 -11.68 -9.71
CA SER A 316 -9.32 -12.38 -10.74
C SER A 316 -8.61 -12.56 -12.08
N ARG A 317 -7.34 -12.13 -12.18
CA ARG A 317 -6.48 -12.28 -13.37
C ARG A 317 -5.04 -12.62 -12.93
N PRO A 318 -4.21 -13.25 -13.78
CA PRO A 318 -2.79 -13.45 -13.47
C PRO A 318 -2.12 -12.12 -13.15
N MET A 319 -1.48 -12.02 -11.96
CA MET A 319 -0.94 -10.75 -11.47
C MET A 319 0.54 -10.56 -11.74
N LEU A 320 1.31 -11.65 -11.83
CA LEU A 320 2.76 -11.59 -11.81
C LEU A 320 3.38 -11.06 -13.11
N ASP A 321 2.68 -11.20 -14.24
CA ASP A 321 3.13 -10.72 -15.55
C ASP A 321 2.53 -9.35 -15.93
N ARG A 322 1.85 -8.71 -15.00
CA ARG A 322 1.20 -7.42 -15.21
C ARG A 322 2.22 -6.29 -15.31
N GLU A 323 1.98 -5.36 -16.25
CA GLU A 323 2.80 -4.17 -16.47
C GLU A 323 1.96 -2.93 -16.77
N PRO A 324 2.48 -1.70 -16.52
CA PRO A 324 1.85 -0.46 -16.97
C PRO A 324 1.72 -0.43 -18.49
N ALA A 325 0.61 0.13 -19.01
CA ALA A 325 0.32 0.04 -20.44
C ALA A 325 -0.50 1.22 -20.99
N ASP A 326 -0.15 2.44 -20.65
CA ASP A 326 -0.90 3.62 -21.16
C ASP A 326 -0.88 3.72 -22.70
N ASP A 327 0.05 3.07 -23.37
CA ASP A 327 0.12 2.98 -24.81
C ASP A 327 -0.98 2.10 -25.47
N ILE A 328 -1.81 1.43 -24.66
CA ILE A 328 -3.06 0.81 -25.14
C ILE A 328 -4.13 1.87 -25.43
N ILE A 329 -4.04 3.05 -24.79
CA ILE A 329 -4.96 4.17 -24.97
C ILE A 329 -4.53 4.96 -26.20
N VAL A 330 -5.43 5.12 -27.16
CA VAL A 330 -5.17 5.90 -28.37
C VAL A 330 -5.50 7.36 -28.09
N GLY A 331 -4.49 8.21 -28.05
CA GLY A 331 -4.60 9.62 -27.76
C GLY A 331 -3.90 10.00 -26.46
N ASN A 332 -4.39 11.04 -25.81
CA ASN A 332 -3.84 11.52 -24.54
C ASN A 332 -4.61 10.83 -23.38
N PRO A 333 -3.93 10.13 -22.46
CA PRO A 333 -4.59 9.54 -21.28
C PRO A 333 -5.08 10.59 -20.26
N GLY A 334 -4.88 11.86 -20.49
CA GLY A 334 -5.21 12.92 -19.54
C GLY A 334 -4.08 13.23 -18.57
N ASN A 335 -4.31 14.21 -17.71
CA ASN A 335 -3.40 14.63 -16.65
C ASN A 335 -4.19 15.01 -15.40
N GLY A 336 -3.54 15.04 -14.23
CA GLY A 336 -4.18 15.42 -12.99
C GLY A 336 -5.39 14.54 -12.68
N ALA A 337 -6.51 15.15 -12.30
CA ALA A 337 -7.70 14.41 -11.85
C ALA A 337 -8.35 13.53 -12.93
N ASP A 338 -8.14 13.84 -14.21
CA ASP A 338 -8.78 13.16 -15.35
C ASP A 338 -7.89 12.07 -15.96
N HIS A 339 -6.74 11.78 -15.34
CA HIS A 339 -5.79 10.79 -15.87
C HIS A 339 -6.41 9.38 -15.92
N THR A 340 -6.42 8.80 -17.12
CA THR A 340 -6.82 7.43 -17.39
C THR A 340 -5.59 6.54 -17.35
N GLN A 341 -5.56 5.54 -16.44
CA GLN A 341 -4.42 4.66 -16.24
C GLN A 341 -4.71 3.25 -16.71
N ALA A 342 -3.78 2.64 -17.45
CA ALA A 342 -3.92 1.30 -17.96
C ALA A 342 -2.86 0.33 -17.43
N THR A 343 -3.24 -0.93 -17.33
CA THR A 343 -2.35 -2.05 -17.07
C THR A 343 -2.70 -3.21 -18.01
N ILE A 344 -1.70 -3.98 -18.40
CA ILE A 344 -1.84 -5.13 -19.29
C ILE A 344 -1.05 -6.32 -18.75
N ASP A 345 -1.47 -7.50 -19.05
CA ASP A 345 -0.66 -8.72 -18.94
C ASP A 345 0.43 -8.74 -20.05
N GLY A 346 1.66 -9.11 -19.70
CA GLY A 346 2.79 -9.07 -20.64
C GLY A 346 2.61 -9.93 -21.90
N GLU A 347 1.75 -10.95 -21.86
CA GLU A 347 1.35 -11.77 -23.00
C GLU A 347 0.07 -11.27 -23.68
N GLY A 348 -0.54 -10.19 -23.17
CA GLY A 348 -1.77 -9.62 -23.71
C GLY A 348 -3.05 -10.44 -23.41
N ARG A 349 -3.00 -11.35 -22.43
CA ARG A 349 -4.15 -12.19 -22.06
C ARG A 349 -5.32 -11.37 -21.52
N TYR A 350 -5.02 -10.24 -20.88
CA TYR A 350 -6.02 -9.26 -20.45
C TYR A 350 -5.42 -7.84 -20.40
N ALA A 351 -6.30 -6.84 -20.41
CA ALA A 351 -5.95 -5.46 -20.05
C ALA A 351 -7.06 -4.86 -19.17
N MET A 352 -6.68 -3.92 -18.30
CA MET A 352 -7.58 -3.15 -17.47
C MET A 352 -7.26 -1.66 -17.60
N ILE A 353 -8.27 -0.83 -17.77
CA ILE A 353 -8.13 0.61 -17.95
C ILE A 353 -9.07 1.30 -16.98
N TYR A 354 -8.52 2.03 -16.03
CA TYR A 354 -9.26 2.84 -15.08
C TYR A 354 -9.57 4.21 -15.67
N VAL A 355 -10.84 4.57 -15.70
CA VAL A 355 -11.36 5.82 -16.24
C VAL A 355 -12.04 6.58 -15.11
N PRO A 356 -11.46 7.69 -14.62
CA PRO A 356 -12.03 8.47 -13.51
C PRO A 356 -13.12 9.45 -13.93
N ASP A 357 -13.54 9.46 -15.19
CA ASP A 357 -14.51 10.39 -15.75
C ASP A 357 -15.72 9.68 -16.34
N LEU A 358 -16.87 10.36 -16.30
CA LEU A 358 -18.11 9.91 -16.93
C LEU A 358 -18.21 10.45 -18.36
N ASP A 359 -19.00 9.75 -19.17
CA ASP A 359 -19.27 10.11 -20.59
C ASP A 359 -17.99 10.22 -21.45
N ALA A 360 -16.89 9.63 -20.96
CA ALA A 360 -15.62 9.61 -21.68
C ALA A 360 -15.64 8.57 -22.79
N ASP A 361 -15.25 8.98 -23.98
CA ASP A 361 -14.97 8.08 -25.10
C ASP A 361 -13.52 7.59 -25.02
N LEU A 362 -13.34 6.37 -24.58
CA LEU A 362 -12.05 5.71 -24.49
C LEU A 362 -11.74 4.97 -25.80
N ILE A 363 -10.73 5.43 -26.54
CA ILE A 363 -10.27 4.76 -27.75
C ILE A 363 -9.12 3.80 -27.39
N VAL A 364 -9.32 2.53 -27.66
CA VAL A 364 -8.39 1.46 -27.27
C VAL A 364 -7.74 0.83 -28.50
N ASN A 365 -6.42 0.62 -28.45
CA ASN A 365 -5.67 -0.17 -29.41
C ASN A 365 -5.87 -1.67 -29.12
N MET A 366 -6.83 -2.27 -29.79
CA MET A 366 -7.22 -3.68 -29.59
C MET A 366 -6.11 -4.67 -29.99
N ASN A 367 -5.11 -4.25 -30.82
CA ASN A 367 -4.01 -5.12 -31.21
C ASN A 367 -3.08 -5.51 -30.03
N LYS A 368 -3.23 -4.87 -28.88
CA LYS A 368 -2.51 -5.24 -27.66
C LYS A 368 -3.05 -6.47 -26.95
N ILE A 369 -4.30 -6.86 -27.23
CA ILE A 369 -4.92 -8.06 -26.66
C ILE A 369 -4.61 -9.26 -27.52
N ALA A 370 -4.20 -10.36 -26.89
CA ALA A 370 -3.91 -11.63 -27.57
C ALA A 370 -5.18 -12.26 -28.14
N GLY A 371 -4.97 -13.30 -28.97
CA GLY A 371 -6.05 -14.02 -29.64
C GLY A 371 -6.79 -13.20 -30.70
N ASP A 372 -7.87 -13.75 -31.24
CA ASP A 372 -8.65 -13.12 -32.32
C ASP A 372 -9.80 -12.25 -31.81
N LYS A 373 -10.22 -12.47 -30.56
CA LYS A 373 -11.39 -11.83 -29.95
C LYS A 373 -11.14 -11.48 -28.48
N ALA A 374 -11.53 -10.27 -28.11
CA ALA A 374 -11.57 -9.81 -26.72
C ALA A 374 -13.02 -9.80 -26.19
N LYS A 375 -13.22 -10.34 -24.99
CA LYS A 375 -14.44 -10.17 -24.20
C LYS A 375 -14.28 -8.91 -23.35
N ALA A 376 -15.19 -7.96 -23.49
CA ALA A 376 -15.13 -6.67 -22.82
C ALA A 376 -16.18 -6.56 -21.71
N TRP A 377 -15.78 -5.89 -20.62
CA TRP A 377 -16.61 -5.66 -19.45
C TRP A 377 -16.43 -4.23 -18.93
N TRP A 378 -17.51 -3.67 -18.38
CA TRP A 378 -17.42 -2.56 -17.43
C TRP A 378 -17.48 -3.12 -16.00
N PHE A 379 -16.42 -2.88 -15.24
CA PHE A 379 -16.35 -3.17 -13.81
C PHE A 379 -16.59 -1.90 -13.01
N ASN A 380 -17.49 -1.98 -12.03
CA ASN A 380 -17.84 -0.88 -11.14
C ASN A 380 -16.96 -0.95 -9.88
N PRO A 381 -16.00 -0.03 -9.69
CA PRO A 381 -15.07 -0.08 -8.56
C PRO A 381 -15.71 0.16 -7.20
N ARG A 382 -16.90 0.82 -7.16
CA ARG A 382 -17.67 1.11 -5.94
C ARG A 382 -18.46 -0.10 -5.42
N THR A 383 -18.78 -1.05 -6.26
CA THR A 383 -19.65 -2.20 -5.91
C THR A 383 -19.04 -3.56 -6.21
N GLY A 384 -17.92 -3.59 -6.93
CA GLY A 384 -17.31 -4.83 -7.41
C GLY A 384 -18.16 -5.58 -8.44
N GLY A 385 -19.18 -4.92 -9.01
CA GLY A 385 -20.04 -5.46 -10.06
C GLY A 385 -19.39 -5.34 -11.44
N ALA A 386 -19.51 -6.38 -12.30
CA ALA A 386 -19.08 -6.29 -13.68
C ALA A 386 -20.24 -6.60 -14.63
N THR A 387 -20.31 -5.85 -15.74
CA THR A 387 -21.33 -6.02 -16.79
C THR A 387 -20.64 -6.27 -18.13
N VAL A 388 -21.07 -7.30 -18.86
CA VAL A 388 -20.54 -7.61 -20.19
C VAL A 388 -20.95 -6.52 -21.18
N ILE A 389 -19.98 -5.98 -21.91
CA ILE A 389 -20.20 -5.07 -23.04
C ILE A 389 -20.43 -5.88 -24.33
N GLY A 390 -19.61 -6.91 -24.54
CA GLY A 390 -19.67 -7.76 -25.72
C GLY A 390 -18.38 -8.50 -25.99
N THR A 391 -18.28 -9.08 -27.19
CA THR A 391 -17.06 -9.71 -27.72
C THR A 391 -16.70 -9.06 -29.03
N PHE A 392 -15.45 -8.65 -29.16
CA PHE A 392 -14.98 -7.83 -30.29
C PHE A 392 -13.71 -8.42 -30.90
N SER A 393 -13.40 -8.02 -32.14
CA SER A 393 -12.11 -8.33 -32.76
C SER A 393 -10.98 -7.63 -32.00
N THR A 394 -9.84 -8.29 -31.90
CA THR A 394 -8.59 -7.73 -31.35
C THR A 394 -7.80 -6.93 -32.38
N SER A 395 -8.29 -6.75 -33.60
CA SER A 395 -7.60 -5.96 -34.62
C SER A 395 -8.09 -4.50 -34.68
N GLY A 396 -7.14 -3.56 -34.87
CA GLY A 396 -7.42 -2.13 -35.03
C GLY A 396 -7.70 -1.42 -33.71
N THR A 397 -8.51 -0.37 -33.78
CA THR A 397 -8.92 0.43 -32.63
C THR A 397 -10.40 0.29 -32.37
N ARG A 398 -10.82 0.53 -31.12
CA ARG A 398 -12.22 0.53 -30.74
C ARG A 398 -12.52 1.58 -29.70
N THR A 399 -13.66 2.25 -29.83
CA THR A 399 -14.18 3.18 -28.84
C THR A 399 -15.09 2.43 -27.86
N PHE A 400 -14.91 2.70 -26.56
CA PHE A 400 -15.77 2.29 -25.47
C PHE A 400 -16.21 3.54 -24.71
N THR A 401 -17.52 3.72 -24.53
CA THR A 401 -18.06 4.82 -23.75
C THR A 401 -18.37 4.35 -22.35
N THR A 402 -17.94 5.11 -21.34
CA THR A 402 -18.22 4.79 -19.92
C THR A 402 -19.72 4.80 -19.66
N PRO A 403 -20.22 3.97 -18.71
CA PRO A 403 -21.62 4.06 -18.30
C PRO A 403 -21.94 5.43 -17.70
N GLU A 404 -23.15 5.94 -17.96
CA GLU A 404 -23.61 7.29 -17.54
C GLU A 404 -23.84 7.43 -16.01
N THR A 405 -23.53 6.41 -15.20
CA THR A 405 -23.80 6.38 -13.76
C THR A 405 -22.54 6.15 -12.93
N GLY A 406 -22.46 6.86 -11.80
CA GLY A 406 -21.33 6.77 -10.88
C GLY A 406 -20.24 7.78 -11.21
N ALA A 407 -19.07 7.66 -10.59
CA ALA A 407 -17.97 8.61 -10.77
C ALA A 407 -16.81 8.04 -11.62
N ASP A 408 -16.63 6.73 -11.64
CA ASP A 408 -15.47 6.06 -12.22
C ASP A 408 -15.79 4.63 -12.65
N TRP A 409 -15.00 4.09 -13.60
CA TRP A 409 -15.17 2.76 -14.14
C TRP A 409 -13.84 2.11 -14.50
N VAL A 410 -13.82 0.77 -14.57
CA VAL A 410 -12.71 0.01 -15.16
C VAL A 410 -13.22 -0.73 -16.39
N LEU A 411 -12.62 -0.47 -17.54
CA LEU A 411 -12.76 -1.32 -18.71
C LEU A 411 -11.84 -2.52 -18.53
N VAL A 412 -12.40 -3.74 -18.58
CA VAL A 412 -11.64 -4.98 -18.58
C VAL A 412 -11.80 -5.64 -19.94
N LEU A 413 -10.69 -5.96 -20.57
CA LEU A 413 -10.60 -6.64 -21.85
C LEU A 413 -9.87 -7.97 -21.64
N ASP A 414 -10.53 -9.08 -21.90
CA ASP A 414 -9.94 -10.42 -21.77
C ASP A 414 -9.78 -11.05 -23.15
N ASP A 415 -8.65 -11.65 -23.45
CA ASP A 415 -8.58 -12.62 -24.52
C ASP A 415 -9.69 -13.67 -24.27
N LYS A 416 -10.58 -13.81 -25.24
CA LYS A 416 -11.73 -14.70 -25.07
C LYS A 416 -11.34 -16.16 -24.88
N SER A 417 -10.16 -16.57 -25.34
CA SER A 417 -9.68 -17.96 -25.25
C SER A 417 -9.25 -18.36 -23.83
N GLU A 418 -8.90 -17.38 -22.99
CA GLU A 418 -8.49 -17.61 -21.60
C GLU A 418 -9.65 -18.01 -20.67
N ASP A 419 -10.89 -17.71 -21.08
CA ASP A 419 -12.12 -18.02 -20.33
C ASP A 419 -12.07 -17.60 -18.85
N PHE A 420 -11.44 -16.45 -18.58
CA PHE A 420 -11.33 -15.91 -17.22
C PHE A 420 -12.69 -15.77 -16.54
N PRO A 421 -12.77 -15.92 -15.22
CA PRO A 421 -13.98 -15.67 -14.47
C PRO A 421 -14.43 -14.21 -14.63
N LYS A 422 -15.67 -13.93 -14.27
CA LYS A 422 -16.20 -12.58 -14.23
C LYS A 422 -15.26 -11.67 -13.39
N PRO A 423 -14.87 -10.47 -13.88
CA PRO A 423 -14.00 -9.55 -13.13
C PRO A 423 -14.43 -9.39 -11.67
N GLY A 424 -13.48 -9.47 -10.75
CA GLY A 424 -13.73 -9.43 -9.30
C GLY A 424 -14.29 -10.72 -8.71
N LYS A 425 -14.28 -11.84 -9.45
CA LYS A 425 -14.68 -13.18 -8.99
C LYS A 425 -13.54 -14.17 -9.16
N GLY A 426 -13.49 -15.13 -8.27
CA GLY A 426 -12.39 -16.10 -8.19
C GLY A 426 -11.44 -15.75 -7.03
N GLY A 427 -10.32 -16.44 -6.97
CA GLY A 427 -9.20 -16.18 -6.06
C GLY A 427 -7.95 -15.85 -6.86
N PRO A 428 -6.79 -15.69 -6.19
CA PRO A 428 -5.54 -15.40 -6.87
C PRO A 428 -5.25 -16.41 -7.97
N ILE A 429 -4.99 -15.90 -9.18
CA ILE A 429 -4.58 -16.69 -10.34
C ILE A 429 -3.06 -16.52 -10.47
N PRO A 430 -2.29 -17.63 -10.44
CA PRO A 430 -0.83 -17.60 -10.59
C PRO A 430 -0.36 -16.96 -11.87
#